data_7fed61c33dd73da195bafcc40f35bfb4
#
_entry.id   7fed61c33dd73da195bafcc40f35bfb4
#
_cell.length_a   1.000
_cell.length_b   1.000
_cell.length_c   1.000
_cell.angle_alpha   90.00
_cell.angle_beta   90.00
_cell.angle_gamma   90.00
#
_symmetry.space_group_name_H-M   'P 1'
#
loop_
_entity.id
_entity.type
_entity.pdbx_description
1 polymer ?
#
loop_
_entity_poly.entity_id
_entity_poly.type
_entity_poly.pdbx_seq_one_letter_code
_entity_poly.pdbx_strand_id
1 'polypeptide(L)'
;MTRLGYETFLSVSRSEVILLVMPRSVRRKRPGQYHHGDLKRALIDEALKLIDEEGLAGVSTRALARRLGVSHAAPGHHFADREALLTEVASEGFRMFADALERAAAGETEPSEQFVALGRAYLRFAADHPSYLRVMFGRGLPEGYCPPERYRHESERAYAVLTTVTHDLTLALGGDPAPLDELAFGAWALVHGMAMLWIDGATRPAISTPAELEDTGARIVRRAILGIVPRSDSGRYCLRP
;
A
#
# COMPACT_ATOMS: atom_id res chain seq x y z
N MET A 1 -39.71 15.14 -27.57
CA MET A 1 -40.23 16.50 -27.56
C MET A 1 -39.41 17.28 -26.52
N THR A 2 -38.31 17.97 -26.94
CA THR A 2 -38.24 19.40 -27.35
C THR A 2 -38.35 20.31 -26.10
N ARG A 3 -37.42 21.11 -25.69
CA ARG A 3 -36.58 22.23 -26.23
C ARG A 3 -35.67 22.67 -25.07
N LEU A 4 -34.41 22.90 -25.13
CA LEU A 4 -33.62 23.98 -25.77
C LEU A 4 -34.19 25.38 -25.53
N GLY A 5 -33.48 26.21 -24.80
CA GLY A 5 -33.65 27.62 -24.67
C GLY A 5 -32.29 28.28 -24.56
N TYR A 6 -31.87 28.89 -25.66
CA TYR A 6 -30.68 29.73 -25.84
C TYR A 6 -31.04 31.19 -25.81
N GLU A 7 -29.97 31.96 -25.64
CA GLU A 7 -29.71 33.27 -26.14
C GLU A 7 -30.08 34.46 -25.27
N THR A 8 -29.04 35.15 -24.89
CA THR A 8 -29.12 36.62 -24.94
C THR A 8 -27.79 37.15 -25.46
N PHE A 9 -27.81 37.60 -26.69
CA PHE A 9 -26.80 38.47 -27.28
C PHE A 9 -26.89 39.86 -26.65
N LEU A 10 -25.77 40.39 -26.14
CA LEU A 10 -25.59 41.83 -25.97
C LEU A 10 -24.33 42.25 -26.72
N SER A 11 -24.57 42.89 -27.82
CA SER A 11 -23.61 43.67 -28.59
C SER A 11 -23.27 44.96 -27.81
N VAL A 12 -22.00 45.14 -27.44
CA VAL A 12 -21.46 46.46 -27.10
C VAL A 12 -20.15 46.68 -27.85
N SER A 13 -20.13 47.73 -28.58
CA SER A 13 -19.09 48.28 -29.46
C SER A 13 -18.03 49.01 -28.64
N ARG A 14 -16.78 48.87 -29.09
CA ARG A 14 -15.62 49.76 -28.99
C ARG A 14 -14.76 49.70 -27.73
N SER A 15 -13.51 49.29 -28.01
CA SER A 15 -12.28 49.72 -27.32
C SER A 15 -12.08 49.12 -25.93
N GLU A 16 -11.89 47.81 -25.87
CA GLU A 16 -11.19 47.19 -24.76
C GLU A 16 -10.02 46.38 -25.25
N VAL A 17 -8.88 46.71 -24.69
CA VAL A 17 -7.59 46.09 -24.90
C VAL A 17 -7.71 44.59 -24.58
N ILE A 18 -7.61 43.76 -25.61
CA ILE A 18 -7.49 42.30 -25.45
C ILE A 18 -6.11 42.06 -24.81
N LEU A 19 -6.10 41.92 -23.49
CA LEU A 19 -4.97 41.38 -22.78
C LEU A 19 -4.94 39.87 -23.10
N LEU A 20 -4.18 39.53 -24.15
CA LEU A 20 -3.87 38.12 -24.46
C LEU A 20 -3.07 37.55 -23.27
N VAL A 21 -3.76 36.92 -22.34
CA VAL A 21 -3.09 36.06 -21.34
C VAL A 21 -2.55 34.88 -22.12
N MET A 22 -1.32 35.02 -22.62
CA MET A 22 -0.55 33.91 -23.11
C MET A 22 -0.43 32.90 -21.97
N PRO A 23 -0.77 31.60 -22.16
CA PRO A 23 -0.49 30.61 -21.17
C PRO A 23 1.02 30.64 -20.91
N ARG A 24 1.42 30.85 -19.66
CA ARG A 24 2.81 30.74 -19.25
C ARG A 24 3.33 29.43 -19.79
N SER A 25 4.26 29.51 -20.75
CA SER A 25 4.99 28.35 -21.24
C SER A 25 5.53 27.62 -20.02
N VAL A 26 5.03 26.40 -19.79
CA VAL A 26 5.64 25.46 -18.85
C VAL A 26 7.08 25.29 -19.34
N ARG A 27 7.99 25.95 -18.64
CA ARG A 27 9.43 25.91 -18.95
C ARG A 27 9.84 24.44 -18.85
N ARG A 28 9.91 23.75 -19.99
CA ARG A 28 10.48 22.42 -20.10
C ARG A 28 11.85 22.48 -19.44
N LYS A 29 12.02 21.82 -18.29
CA LYS A 29 13.32 21.69 -17.63
C LYS A 29 14.30 21.11 -18.65
N ARG A 30 15.43 21.79 -18.82
CA ARG A 30 16.48 21.38 -19.75
C ARG A 30 16.94 19.97 -19.38
N PRO A 31 17.17 19.06 -20.37
CA PRO A 31 17.79 17.78 -20.12
C PRO A 31 19.19 18.03 -19.49
N GLY A 32 19.45 17.47 -18.31
CA GLY A 32 20.77 17.51 -17.71
C GLY A 32 20.91 18.09 -16.30
N GLN A 33 19.82 18.47 -15.62
CA GLN A 33 19.87 19.06 -14.28
C GLN A 33 19.11 18.21 -13.24
N TYR A 34 19.35 16.89 -13.24
CA TYR A 34 19.02 16.05 -12.11
C TYR A 34 20.25 15.94 -11.19
N HIS A 35 20.17 16.46 -9.99
CA HIS A 35 21.14 16.13 -8.94
C HIS A 35 21.04 14.64 -8.65
N HIS A 36 22.18 13.94 -8.47
CA HIS A 36 22.22 12.48 -8.32
C HIS A 36 21.29 11.92 -7.22
N GLY A 37 20.96 12.71 -6.17
CA GLY A 37 19.97 12.36 -5.16
C GLY A 37 18.52 12.40 -5.67
N ASP A 38 18.21 13.30 -6.60
CA ASP A 38 16.87 13.44 -7.17
C ASP A 38 16.51 12.31 -8.14
N LEU A 39 17.51 11.73 -8.87
CA LEU A 39 17.23 10.69 -9.86
C LEU A 39 16.87 9.35 -9.21
N LYS A 40 17.52 8.95 -8.12
CA LYS A 40 17.15 7.72 -7.38
C LYS A 40 15.70 7.79 -6.93
N ARG A 41 15.29 8.89 -6.33
CA ARG A 41 13.90 9.11 -5.90
C ARG A 41 12.93 9.14 -7.07
N ALA A 42 13.27 9.86 -8.13
CA ALA A 42 12.45 9.95 -9.34
C ALA A 42 12.24 8.58 -10.00
N LEU A 43 13.24 7.69 -9.99
CA LEU A 43 13.13 6.33 -10.50
C LEU A 43 12.16 5.49 -9.67
N ILE A 44 12.20 5.61 -8.34
CA ILE A 44 11.26 4.94 -7.42
C ILE A 44 9.84 5.46 -7.65
N ASP A 45 9.63 6.78 -7.66
CA ASP A 45 8.32 7.39 -7.86
C ASP A 45 7.70 7.02 -9.22
N GLU A 46 8.53 6.98 -10.25
CA GLU A 46 8.07 6.61 -11.58
C GLU A 46 7.79 5.10 -11.71
N ALA A 47 8.55 4.27 -10.97
CA ALA A 47 8.26 2.83 -10.89
C ALA A 47 6.91 2.56 -10.24
N LEU A 48 6.58 3.26 -9.15
CA LEU A 48 5.27 3.14 -8.49
C LEU A 48 4.12 3.52 -9.42
N LYS A 49 4.24 4.62 -10.19
CA LYS A 49 3.25 5.00 -11.20
C LYS A 49 3.09 3.94 -12.29
N LEU A 50 4.22 3.41 -12.76
CA LEU A 50 4.22 2.39 -13.80
C LEU A 50 3.57 1.08 -13.31
N ILE A 51 3.76 0.75 -12.02
CA ILE A 51 3.09 -0.39 -11.40
C ILE A 51 1.57 -0.18 -11.33
N ASP A 52 1.11 1.03 -11.03
CA ASP A 52 -0.31 1.35 -11.02
C ASP A 52 -0.93 1.25 -12.42
N GLU A 53 -0.22 1.71 -13.44
CA GLU A 53 -0.71 1.78 -14.82
C GLU A 53 -0.62 0.44 -15.56
N GLU A 54 0.49 -0.27 -15.42
CA GLU A 54 0.84 -1.45 -16.25
C GLU A 54 1.12 -2.71 -15.42
N GLY A 55 1.09 -2.60 -14.10
CA GLY A 55 1.47 -3.67 -13.18
C GLY A 55 2.99 -3.89 -13.10
N LEU A 56 3.40 -4.87 -12.29
CA LEU A 56 4.82 -5.18 -12.07
C LEU A 56 5.56 -5.55 -13.37
N ALA A 57 4.88 -6.18 -14.32
CA ALA A 57 5.49 -6.61 -15.59
C ALA A 57 5.94 -5.42 -16.47
N GLY A 58 5.29 -4.27 -16.36
CA GLY A 58 5.64 -3.05 -17.10
C GLY A 58 6.95 -2.40 -16.63
N VAL A 59 7.41 -2.68 -15.41
CA VAL A 59 8.60 -2.03 -14.86
C VAL A 59 9.88 -2.58 -15.50
N SER A 60 10.64 -1.68 -16.12
CA SER A 60 12.01 -1.94 -16.54
C SER A 60 12.84 -0.65 -16.45
N THR A 61 14.15 -0.80 -16.24
CA THR A 61 15.08 0.35 -16.18
C THR A 61 15.02 1.19 -17.46
N ARG A 62 14.84 0.53 -18.62
CA ARG A 62 14.67 1.19 -19.91
C ARG A 62 13.38 1.98 -20.03
N ALA A 63 12.24 1.42 -19.54
CA ALA A 63 10.96 2.12 -19.52
C ALA A 63 11.04 3.36 -18.63
N LEU A 64 11.61 3.22 -17.44
CA LEU A 64 11.79 4.32 -16.50
C LEU A 64 12.71 5.44 -17.06
N ALA A 65 13.85 5.08 -17.67
CA ALA A 65 14.73 6.04 -18.32
C ALA A 65 14.00 6.85 -19.40
N ARG A 66 13.21 6.16 -20.24
CA ARG A 66 12.41 6.80 -21.29
C ARG A 66 11.35 7.75 -20.70
N ARG A 67 10.64 7.35 -19.67
CA ARG A 67 9.57 8.15 -19.03
C ARG A 67 10.15 9.39 -18.34
N LEU A 68 11.31 9.26 -17.71
CA LEU A 68 12.01 10.36 -17.04
C LEU A 68 12.81 11.24 -18.01
N GLY A 69 12.96 10.84 -19.28
CA GLY A 69 13.72 11.60 -20.27
C GLY A 69 15.23 11.62 -19.99
N VAL A 70 15.76 10.57 -19.35
CA VAL A 70 17.19 10.42 -19.07
C VAL A 70 17.83 9.38 -20.01
N SER A 71 19.17 9.32 -20.03
CA SER A 71 19.89 8.31 -20.80
C SER A 71 19.57 6.89 -20.30
N HIS A 72 19.60 5.90 -21.19
CA HIS A 72 19.36 4.50 -20.81
C HIS A 72 20.38 3.96 -19.78
N ALA A 73 21.55 4.55 -19.69
CA ALA A 73 22.58 4.18 -18.72
C ALA A 73 22.35 4.81 -17.32
N ALA A 74 21.59 5.90 -17.24
CA ALA A 74 21.42 6.65 -15.99
C ALA A 74 20.83 5.83 -14.83
N PRO A 75 19.80 4.97 -15.01
CA PRO A 75 19.30 4.14 -13.92
C PRO A 75 20.36 3.18 -13.37
N GLY A 76 21.27 2.66 -14.20
CA GLY A 76 22.34 1.75 -13.80
C GLY A 76 23.34 2.32 -12.80
N HIS A 77 23.41 3.65 -12.65
CA HIS A 77 24.21 4.29 -11.60
C HIS A 77 23.57 4.21 -10.21
N HIS A 78 22.27 3.88 -10.13
CA HIS A 78 21.52 3.80 -8.88
C HIS A 78 21.05 2.39 -8.55
N PHE A 79 20.73 1.59 -9.55
CA PHE A 79 20.20 0.25 -9.42
C PHE A 79 20.90 -0.67 -10.43
N ALA A 80 21.49 -1.76 -9.93
CA ALA A 80 22.20 -2.71 -10.77
C ALA A 80 21.28 -3.31 -11.85
N ASP A 81 20.04 -3.59 -11.47
CA ASP A 81 19.02 -4.18 -12.32
C ASP A 81 17.61 -3.78 -11.85
N ARG A 82 16.59 -4.37 -12.49
CA ARG A 82 15.18 -4.19 -12.14
C ARG A 82 14.88 -4.70 -10.73
N GLU A 83 15.46 -5.82 -10.37
CA GLU A 83 15.24 -6.50 -9.09
C GLU A 83 15.79 -5.67 -7.93
N ALA A 84 16.95 -5.05 -8.11
CA ALA A 84 17.52 -4.11 -7.15
C ALA A 84 16.61 -2.88 -6.93
N LEU A 85 16.02 -2.35 -8.00
CA LEU A 85 15.04 -1.25 -7.91
C LEU A 85 13.78 -1.70 -7.15
N LEU A 86 13.18 -2.83 -7.55
CA LEU A 86 11.95 -3.32 -6.90
C LEU A 86 12.18 -3.68 -5.44
N THR A 87 13.36 -4.21 -5.11
CA THR A 87 13.72 -4.50 -3.72
C THR A 87 13.86 -3.23 -2.87
N GLU A 88 14.38 -2.16 -3.44
CA GLU A 88 14.44 -0.86 -2.75
C GLU A 88 13.02 -0.30 -2.53
N VAL A 89 12.14 -0.39 -3.53
CA VAL A 89 10.72 -0.03 -3.40
C VAL A 89 10.05 -0.87 -2.32
N ALA A 90 10.26 -2.19 -2.32
CA ALA A 90 9.70 -3.08 -1.29
C ALA A 90 10.23 -2.75 0.11
N SER A 91 11.52 -2.46 0.25
CA SER A 91 12.14 -2.06 1.53
C SER A 91 11.51 -0.79 2.09
N GLU A 92 11.26 0.21 1.23
CA GLU A 92 10.56 1.42 1.61
C GLU A 92 9.11 1.11 2.02
N GLY A 93 8.42 0.29 1.24
CA GLY A 93 7.07 -0.16 1.54
C GLY A 93 6.97 -0.88 2.89
N PHE A 94 7.85 -1.85 3.16
CA PHE A 94 7.88 -2.56 4.45
C PHE A 94 8.17 -1.64 5.63
N ARG A 95 9.08 -0.67 5.47
CA ARG A 95 9.33 0.32 6.51
C ARG A 95 8.06 1.14 6.83
N MET A 96 7.41 1.69 5.83
CA MET A 96 6.18 2.47 6.00
C MET A 96 5.07 1.61 6.62
N PHE A 97 4.99 0.36 6.20
CA PHE A 97 4.01 -0.60 6.69
C PHE A 97 4.27 -0.98 8.15
N ALA A 98 5.51 -1.31 8.52
CA ALA A 98 5.90 -1.58 9.90
C ALA A 98 5.60 -0.38 10.82
N ASP A 99 5.97 0.85 10.38
CA ASP A 99 5.64 2.08 11.11
C ASP A 99 4.13 2.26 11.32
N ALA A 100 3.30 1.87 10.33
CA ALA A 100 1.83 1.95 10.44
C ALA A 100 1.28 0.92 11.44
N LEU A 101 1.77 -0.32 11.38
CA LEU A 101 1.37 -1.39 12.30
C LEU A 101 1.78 -1.08 13.74
N GLU A 102 3.01 -0.63 13.98
CA GLU A 102 3.50 -0.25 15.30
C GLU A 102 2.66 0.87 15.92
N ARG A 103 2.36 1.92 15.15
CA ARG A 103 1.48 3.00 15.62
C ARG A 103 0.07 2.51 15.95
N ALA A 104 -0.47 1.60 15.15
CA ALA A 104 -1.79 1.03 15.39
C ALA A 104 -1.82 0.19 16.68
N ALA A 105 -0.81 -0.66 16.89
CA ALA A 105 -0.69 -1.46 18.11
C ALA A 105 -0.51 -0.59 19.37
N ALA A 106 0.35 0.45 19.29
CA ALA A 106 0.60 1.37 20.41
C ALA A 106 -0.60 2.27 20.75
N GLY A 107 -1.56 2.42 19.86
CA GLY A 107 -2.77 3.22 20.07
C GLY A 107 -3.83 2.53 20.93
N GLU A 108 -3.68 1.24 21.19
CA GLU A 108 -4.65 0.43 21.92
C GLU A 108 -3.96 -0.29 23.10
N THR A 109 -4.71 -0.57 24.14
CA THR A 109 -4.19 -1.27 25.34
C THR A 109 -4.68 -2.71 25.43
N GLU A 110 -5.89 -2.97 24.95
CA GLU A 110 -6.49 -4.30 24.98
C GLU A 110 -6.02 -5.14 23.80
N PRO A 111 -5.52 -6.38 24.01
CA PRO A 111 -4.98 -7.22 22.93
C PRO A 111 -5.96 -7.46 21.78
N SER A 112 -7.25 -7.58 22.05
CA SER A 112 -8.27 -7.74 21.02
C SER A 112 -8.44 -6.47 20.17
N GLU A 113 -8.33 -5.29 20.77
CA GLU A 113 -8.40 -4.03 20.04
C GLU A 113 -7.11 -3.75 19.27
N GLN A 114 -5.94 -4.08 19.84
CA GLN A 114 -4.66 -4.04 19.12
C GLN A 114 -4.72 -4.90 17.84
N PHE A 115 -5.25 -6.12 17.96
CA PHE A 115 -5.36 -7.01 16.81
C PHE A 115 -6.30 -6.46 15.72
N VAL A 116 -7.43 -5.88 16.12
CA VAL A 116 -8.34 -5.20 15.19
C VAL A 116 -7.70 -3.97 14.56
N ALA A 117 -6.96 -3.19 15.35
CA ALA A 117 -6.25 -2.01 14.87
C ALA A 117 -5.17 -2.36 13.83
N LEU A 118 -4.45 -3.50 14.02
CA LEU A 118 -3.53 -4.01 12.99
C LEU A 118 -4.25 -4.32 11.69
N GLY A 119 -5.42 -4.98 11.76
CA GLY A 119 -6.21 -5.28 10.58
C GLY A 119 -6.66 -4.00 9.84
N ARG A 120 -7.11 -2.98 10.57
CA ARG A 120 -7.44 -1.67 10.01
C ARG A 120 -6.24 -1.01 9.35
N ALA A 121 -5.09 -0.97 10.04
CA ALA A 121 -3.86 -0.37 9.52
C ALA A 121 -3.38 -1.07 8.25
N TYR A 122 -3.48 -2.41 8.19
CA TYR A 122 -3.20 -3.19 6.99
C TYR A 122 -4.06 -2.76 5.80
N LEU A 123 -5.38 -2.72 5.98
CA LEU A 123 -6.34 -2.39 4.93
C LEU A 123 -6.22 -0.93 4.50
N ARG A 124 -5.95 -0.03 5.44
CA ARG A 124 -5.65 1.37 5.13
C ARG A 124 -4.39 1.51 4.30
N PHE A 125 -3.32 0.82 4.68
CA PHE A 125 -2.07 0.81 3.90
C PHE A 125 -2.29 0.28 2.48
N ALA A 126 -3.08 -0.79 2.33
CA ALA A 126 -3.44 -1.34 1.03
C ALA A 126 -4.20 -0.35 0.15
N ALA A 127 -5.11 0.42 0.74
CA ALA A 127 -5.90 1.42 0.03
C ALA A 127 -5.06 2.65 -0.38
N ASP A 128 -4.19 3.11 0.52
CA ASP A 128 -3.38 4.31 0.29
C ASP A 128 -2.12 4.03 -0.56
N HIS A 129 -1.61 2.78 -0.54
CA HIS A 129 -0.33 2.40 -1.14
C HIS A 129 -0.39 1.08 -1.93
N PRO A 130 -1.34 0.92 -2.87
CA PRO A 130 -1.55 -0.35 -3.58
C PRO A 130 -0.32 -0.83 -4.35
N SER A 131 0.43 0.07 -5.00
CA SER A 131 1.65 -0.26 -5.73
C SER A 131 2.74 -0.81 -4.81
N TYR A 132 2.90 -0.22 -3.61
CA TYR A 132 3.84 -0.75 -2.62
C TYR A 132 3.45 -2.17 -2.21
N LEU A 133 2.18 -2.42 -1.89
CA LEU A 133 1.72 -3.75 -1.48
C LEU A 133 1.95 -4.79 -2.57
N ARG A 134 1.72 -4.44 -3.84
CA ARG A 134 2.02 -5.31 -4.99
C ARG A 134 3.49 -5.66 -5.11
N VAL A 135 4.40 -4.73 -4.81
CA VAL A 135 5.85 -5.00 -4.84
C VAL A 135 6.29 -5.83 -3.65
N MET A 136 5.77 -5.53 -2.44
CA MET A 136 6.14 -6.21 -1.20
C MET A 136 5.78 -7.71 -1.23
N PHE A 137 4.59 -8.05 -1.77
CA PHE A 137 4.02 -9.40 -1.72
C PHE A 137 3.83 -10.05 -3.11
N GLY A 138 4.12 -9.32 -4.18
CA GLY A 138 4.05 -9.86 -5.54
C GLY A 138 5.19 -10.83 -5.83
N ARG A 139 5.11 -11.51 -6.97
CA ARG A 139 6.19 -12.38 -7.46
C ARG A 139 7.41 -11.51 -7.76
N GLY A 140 8.33 -11.40 -6.81
CA GLY A 140 9.30 -10.37 -6.96
C GLY A 140 10.73 -10.83 -7.03
N LEU A 141 11.14 -11.72 -6.19
CA LEU A 141 12.56 -12.05 -6.08
C LEU A 141 12.86 -13.32 -6.85
N PRO A 142 13.81 -13.30 -7.79
CA PRO A 142 14.26 -14.49 -8.50
C PRO A 142 14.76 -15.55 -7.52
N GLU A 143 14.68 -16.82 -7.92
CA GLU A 143 15.26 -17.91 -7.16
C GLU A 143 16.75 -17.68 -6.94
N GLY A 144 17.20 -17.79 -5.70
CA GLY A 144 18.59 -17.51 -5.31
C GLY A 144 18.93 -16.03 -5.11
N TYR A 145 18.01 -15.09 -5.33
CA TYR A 145 18.24 -13.69 -5.01
C TYR A 145 18.29 -13.49 -3.49
N CYS A 146 19.41 -12.93 -3.01
CA CYS A 146 19.57 -12.55 -1.61
C CYS A 146 19.21 -11.09 -1.43
N PRO A 147 18.06 -10.76 -0.82
CA PRO A 147 17.66 -9.38 -0.63
C PRO A 147 18.61 -8.68 0.36
N PRO A 148 18.82 -7.36 0.20
CA PRO A 148 19.61 -6.56 1.12
C PRO A 148 19.12 -6.66 2.57
N GLU A 149 20.02 -6.47 3.52
CA GLU A 149 19.70 -6.51 4.94
C GLU A 149 18.53 -5.60 5.33
N ARG A 150 18.48 -4.40 4.74
CA ARG A 150 17.38 -3.45 4.96
C ARG A 150 16.02 -4.06 4.61
N TYR A 151 15.89 -4.77 3.47
CA TYR A 151 14.66 -5.44 3.09
C TYR A 151 14.24 -6.48 4.14
N ARG A 152 15.20 -7.34 4.55
CA ARG A 152 14.95 -8.37 5.55
C ARG A 152 14.55 -7.77 6.88
N HIS A 153 15.30 -6.79 7.36
CA HIS A 153 15.04 -6.08 8.61
C HIS A 153 13.62 -5.49 8.66
N GLU A 154 13.22 -4.74 7.62
CA GLU A 154 11.91 -4.08 7.63
C GLU A 154 10.76 -5.08 7.45
N SER A 155 10.94 -6.13 6.67
CA SER A 155 9.92 -7.18 6.52
C SER A 155 9.76 -8.01 7.81
N GLU A 156 10.86 -8.36 8.47
CA GLU A 156 10.85 -9.05 9.77
C GLU A 156 10.24 -8.18 10.86
N ARG A 157 10.54 -6.87 10.87
CA ARG A 157 9.96 -5.91 11.80
C ARG A 157 8.44 -5.85 11.67
N ALA A 158 7.90 -5.77 10.44
CA ALA A 158 6.46 -5.79 10.20
C ALA A 158 5.82 -7.11 10.69
N TYR A 159 6.47 -8.25 10.43
CA TYR A 159 5.99 -9.55 10.88
C TYR A 159 6.04 -9.70 12.40
N ALA A 160 7.06 -9.15 13.06
CA ALA A 160 7.22 -9.19 14.51
C ALA A 160 6.06 -8.47 15.24
N VAL A 161 5.54 -7.36 14.70
CA VAL A 161 4.37 -6.69 15.28
C VAL A 161 3.16 -7.61 15.27
N LEU A 162 2.90 -8.29 14.14
CA LEU A 162 1.79 -9.24 14.02
C LEU A 162 1.93 -10.41 14.99
N THR A 163 3.11 -11.04 15.06
CA THR A 163 3.33 -12.18 15.95
C THR A 163 3.20 -11.81 17.42
N THR A 164 3.73 -10.65 17.83
CA THR A 164 3.60 -10.13 19.22
C THR A 164 2.13 -9.94 19.59
N VAL A 165 1.37 -9.21 18.78
CA VAL A 165 -0.05 -8.94 19.07
C VAL A 165 -0.90 -10.23 19.02
N THR A 166 -0.57 -11.15 18.12
CA THR A 166 -1.26 -12.46 18.04
C THR A 166 -0.98 -13.30 19.28
N HIS A 167 0.27 -13.33 19.75
CA HIS A 167 0.66 -14.04 20.97
C HIS A 167 -0.10 -13.49 22.18
N ASP A 168 -0.08 -12.17 22.39
CA ASP A 168 -0.70 -11.51 23.54
C ASP A 168 -2.22 -11.70 23.52
N LEU A 169 -2.86 -11.60 22.35
CA LEU A 169 -4.27 -11.92 22.17
C LEU A 169 -4.59 -13.36 22.57
N THR A 170 -3.77 -14.31 22.11
CA THR A 170 -3.98 -15.73 22.40
C THR A 170 -3.94 -16.02 23.90
N LEU A 171 -2.94 -15.45 24.59
CA LEU A 171 -2.84 -15.55 26.05
C LEU A 171 -4.03 -14.89 26.77
N ALA A 172 -4.42 -13.69 26.34
CA ALA A 172 -5.57 -12.98 26.93
C ALA A 172 -6.90 -13.76 26.81
N LEU A 173 -7.03 -14.56 25.75
CA LEU A 173 -8.19 -15.43 25.53
C LEU A 173 -8.06 -16.82 26.18
N GLY A 174 -6.96 -17.08 26.92
CA GLY A 174 -6.71 -18.37 27.57
C GLY A 174 -6.37 -19.51 26.59
N GLY A 175 -5.93 -19.15 25.39
CA GLY A 175 -5.49 -20.09 24.34
C GLY A 175 -4.05 -20.54 24.53
N ASP A 176 -3.62 -21.52 23.72
CA ASP A 176 -2.24 -21.96 23.62
C ASP A 176 -1.54 -21.17 22.51
N PRO A 177 -0.49 -20.39 22.82
CA PRO A 177 0.28 -19.67 21.82
C PRO A 177 1.30 -20.56 21.06
N ALA A 178 1.43 -21.85 21.39
CA ALA A 178 2.44 -22.73 20.79
C ALA A 178 2.40 -22.76 19.23
N PRO A 179 1.23 -22.75 18.52
CA PRO A 179 1.20 -22.65 17.07
C PRO A 179 1.21 -21.19 16.57
N LEU A 180 2.06 -20.33 17.13
CA LEU A 180 2.07 -18.88 16.85
C LEU A 180 2.19 -18.56 15.35
N ASP A 181 3.07 -19.26 14.65
CA ASP A 181 3.26 -19.03 13.21
C ASP A 181 1.99 -19.36 12.39
N GLU A 182 1.26 -20.40 12.75
CA GLU A 182 -0.01 -20.76 12.10
C GLU A 182 -1.09 -19.69 12.40
N LEU A 183 -1.18 -19.23 13.64
CA LEU A 183 -2.13 -18.20 14.06
C LEU A 183 -1.84 -16.86 13.36
N ALA A 184 -0.59 -16.44 13.35
CA ALA A 184 -0.15 -15.22 12.68
C ALA A 184 -0.36 -15.31 11.17
N PHE A 185 -0.06 -16.46 10.56
CA PHE A 185 -0.31 -16.71 9.14
C PHE A 185 -1.80 -16.64 8.79
N GLY A 186 -2.67 -17.25 9.61
CA GLY A 186 -4.11 -17.20 9.42
C GLY A 186 -4.65 -15.77 9.50
N ALA A 187 -4.19 -15.00 10.47
CA ALA A 187 -4.52 -13.58 10.63
C ALA A 187 -4.08 -12.75 9.42
N TRP A 188 -2.84 -12.95 8.98
CA TRP A 188 -2.30 -12.28 7.81
C TRP A 188 -3.07 -12.66 6.54
N ALA A 189 -3.28 -13.94 6.27
CA ALA A 189 -4.01 -14.40 5.11
C ALA A 189 -5.39 -13.77 4.98
N LEU A 190 -6.09 -13.58 6.10
CA LEU A 190 -7.41 -12.95 6.13
C LEU A 190 -7.36 -11.50 5.64
N VAL A 191 -6.53 -10.65 6.23
CA VAL A 191 -6.45 -9.23 5.88
C VAL A 191 -5.78 -9.02 4.53
N HIS A 192 -4.78 -9.85 4.19
CA HIS A 192 -4.13 -9.82 2.89
C HIS A 192 -5.10 -10.17 1.76
N GLY A 193 -5.92 -11.20 1.94
CA GLY A 193 -6.95 -11.55 0.98
C GLY A 193 -7.94 -10.40 0.73
N MET A 194 -8.41 -9.74 1.78
CA MET A 194 -9.28 -8.56 1.65
C MET A 194 -8.57 -7.41 0.92
N ALA A 195 -7.31 -7.15 1.25
CA ALA A 195 -6.50 -6.12 0.61
C ALA A 195 -6.30 -6.38 -0.89
N MET A 196 -6.00 -7.63 -1.26
CA MET A 196 -5.82 -7.99 -2.67
C MET A 196 -7.12 -7.89 -3.46
N LEU A 197 -8.26 -8.34 -2.90
CA LEU A 197 -9.58 -8.15 -3.51
C LEU A 197 -9.91 -6.66 -3.74
N TRP A 198 -9.51 -5.79 -2.82
CA TRP A 198 -9.65 -4.35 -2.97
C TRP A 198 -8.77 -3.81 -4.10
N ILE A 199 -7.48 -4.12 -4.08
CA ILE A 199 -6.48 -3.65 -5.06
C ILE A 199 -6.82 -4.11 -6.48
N ASP A 200 -7.40 -5.31 -6.62
CA ASP A 200 -7.79 -5.88 -7.91
C ASP A 200 -9.19 -5.45 -8.36
N GLY A 201 -9.87 -4.56 -7.60
CA GLY A 201 -11.21 -4.09 -7.92
C GLY A 201 -12.29 -5.17 -7.83
N ALA A 202 -12.00 -6.28 -7.15
CA ALA A 202 -12.91 -7.42 -7.02
C ALA A 202 -13.85 -7.33 -5.80
N THR A 203 -13.81 -6.22 -5.06
CA THR A 203 -14.76 -5.97 -3.97
C THR A 203 -16.16 -5.72 -4.51
N ARG A 204 -17.17 -6.19 -3.76
CA ARG A 204 -18.58 -5.99 -4.14
C ARG A 204 -18.96 -4.51 -3.99
N PRO A 205 -20.04 -4.04 -4.64
CA PRO A 205 -20.49 -2.65 -4.52
C PRO A 205 -20.68 -2.13 -3.09
N ALA A 206 -20.82 -3.02 -2.11
CA ALA A 206 -20.93 -2.68 -0.69
C ALA A 206 -19.62 -2.22 -0.04
N ILE A 207 -18.49 -2.33 -0.73
CA ILE A 207 -17.16 -1.87 -0.30
C ILE A 207 -16.58 -1.07 -1.46
N SER A 208 -16.81 0.24 -1.46
CA SER A 208 -16.45 1.16 -2.54
C SER A 208 -15.51 2.28 -2.09
N THR A 209 -15.32 2.45 -0.78
CA THR A 209 -14.43 3.44 -0.20
C THR A 209 -13.40 2.81 0.74
N PRO A 210 -12.23 3.43 0.94
CA PRO A 210 -11.25 2.98 1.94
C PRO A 210 -11.85 2.84 3.35
N ALA A 211 -12.73 3.75 3.76
CA ALA A 211 -13.38 3.69 5.06
C ALA A 211 -14.30 2.46 5.20
N GLU A 212 -15.07 2.13 4.16
CA GLU A 212 -15.92 0.93 4.13
C GLU A 212 -15.07 -0.35 4.16
N LEU A 213 -13.90 -0.34 3.50
CA LEU A 213 -12.95 -1.45 3.55
C LEU A 213 -12.44 -1.66 4.97
N GLU A 214 -11.97 -0.61 5.63
CA GLU A 214 -11.46 -0.65 7.00
C GLU A 214 -12.54 -1.11 7.99
N ASP A 215 -13.73 -0.55 7.92
CA ASP A 215 -14.83 -0.89 8.84
C ASP A 215 -15.35 -2.31 8.62
N THR A 216 -15.46 -2.75 7.38
CA THR A 216 -15.84 -4.13 7.06
C THR A 216 -14.76 -5.10 7.51
N GLY A 217 -13.50 -4.78 7.24
CA GLY A 217 -12.35 -5.57 7.69
C GLY A 217 -12.30 -5.70 9.20
N ALA A 218 -12.47 -4.61 9.95
CA ALA A 218 -12.52 -4.64 11.42
C ALA A 218 -13.62 -5.56 11.95
N ARG A 219 -14.83 -5.52 11.35
CA ARG A 219 -15.92 -6.44 11.73
C ARG A 219 -15.58 -7.90 11.44
N ILE A 220 -14.93 -8.17 10.30
CA ILE A 220 -14.51 -9.52 9.93
C ILE A 220 -13.42 -10.01 10.88
N VAL A 221 -12.38 -9.18 11.15
CA VAL A 221 -11.29 -9.51 12.07
C VAL A 221 -11.84 -9.80 13.48
N ARG A 222 -12.76 -8.98 14.02
CA ARG A 222 -13.40 -9.24 15.33
C ARG A 222 -14.12 -10.59 15.37
N ARG A 223 -14.80 -10.99 14.30
CA ARG A 223 -15.46 -12.30 14.21
C ARG A 223 -14.47 -13.45 14.11
N ALA A 224 -13.34 -13.21 13.42
CA ALA A 224 -12.32 -14.22 13.22
C ALA A 224 -11.50 -14.53 14.49
N ILE A 225 -11.38 -13.58 15.43
CA ILE A 225 -10.66 -13.77 16.71
C ILE A 225 -11.07 -15.06 17.41
N LEU A 226 -12.36 -15.36 17.47
CA LEU A 226 -12.89 -16.58 18.13
C LEU A 226 -12.59 -17.87 17.36
N GLY A 227 -12.23 -17.77 16.07
CA GLY A 227 -11.91 -18.94 15.23
C GLY A 227 -10.43 -19.13 14.99
N ILE A 228 -9.64 -18.07 15.12
CA ILE A 228 -8.17 -18.12 14.95
C ILE A 228 -7.49 -18.67 16.21
N VAL A 229 -8.01 -18.34 17.39
CA VAL A 229 -7.43 -18.79 18.67
C VAL A 229 -7.93 -20.20 19.00
N PRO A 230 -7.02 -21.19 19.14
CA PRO A 230 -7.42 -22.54 19.55
C PRO A 230 -8.09 -22.54 20.92
N ARG A 231 -9.18 -23.27 21.05
CA ARG A 231 -9.84 -23.50 22.33
C ARG A 231 -8.98 -24.45 23.15
N SER A 232 -8.61 -24.05 24.37
CA SER A 232 -8.12 -25.02 25.33
C SER A 232 -9.24 -26.04 25.64
N ASP A 233 -8.91 -27.33 25.70
CA ASP A 233 -9.87 -28.43 25.94
C ASP A 233 -10.71 -28.29 27.23
N SER A 234 -10.49 -27.25 28.04
CA SER A 234 -11.11 -27.01 29.35
C SER A 234 -12.06 -25.82 29.41
N GLY A 235 -12.31 -25.09 28.34
CA GLY A 235 -13.02 -23.81 28.41
C GLY A 235 -14.41 -23.80 27.76
N ARG A 236 -15.48 -23.87 28.58
CA ARG A 236 -16.81 -23.40 28.16
C ARG A 236 -16.79 -21.87 28.10
N TYR A 237 -16.92 -21.31 26.88
CA TYR A 237 -17.17 -19.88 26.74
C TYR A 237 -18.54 -19.54 27.36
N CYS A 238 -18.56 -18.90 28.50
CA CYS A 238 -19.72 -18.13 28.95
C CYS A 238 -19.75 -16.82 28.10
N LEU A 239 -20.48 -16.83 27.01
CA LEU A 239 -20.92 -15.58 26.38
C LEU A 239 -21.86 -14.91 27.40
N ARG A 240 -21.39 -13.85 28.06
CA ARG A 240 -22.30 -12.92 28.73
C ARG A 240 -22.99 -12.09 27.65
N PRO A 241 -24.30 -11.87 27.77
CA PRO A 241 -25.12 -11.14 26.83
C PRO A 241 -24.74 -9.66 26.72
#